data_bda39f979921e6a55d52fbd379ad96fb
#
_entry.id   bda39f979921e6a55d52fbd379ad96fb
#
_cell.length_a   1.000
_cell.length_b   1.000
_cell.length_c   1.000
_cell.angle_alpha   90.00
_cell.angle_beta   90.00
_cell.angle_gamma   90.00
#
_symmetry.space_group_name_H-M   'P 1'
#
loop_
_entity.id
_entity.type
_entity.pdbx_description
1 polymer ?
#
loop_
_entity_poly.entity_id
_entity_poly.type
_entity_poly.pdbx_seq_one_letter_code
_entity_poly.pdbx_strand_id
1 'polypeptide(L)'
;MQVTKQNLVLIPGLVCDDQVWRHQAEFLSDIAEITIPPVVKSPTIFGLAEEVLAISPETFAVAGFSMGGYVAMEMYRQAPERISRLALLDTTARDDTKVKAEARIKAIDACEKGHFSEVIQGMIPILLHPDHQREPLTDFVQKMAARVGSEAFVRRHRAMQSRQDSRDLISSCNIPVSAICGRQDAMCSVEEHEEMANLAKYGRLSVIEECGHMTILERPQAATALLRDWLIYD
;
A
#
# COMPACT_ATOMS: atom_id res chain seq x y z
N MET A 1 15.76 -22.73 -18.96
CA MET A 1 15.87 -21.28 -19.25
C MET A 1 15.88 -20.56 -17.90
N GLN A 2 16.91 -19.78 -17.62
CA GLN A 2 16.86 -18.88 -16.45
C GLN A 2 15.80 -17.83 -16.74
N VAL A 3 14.76 -17.76 -15.91
CA VAL A 3 13.79 -16.67 -15.98
C VAL A 3 14.53 -15.41 -15.56
N THR A 4 14.61 -14.43 -16.45
CA THR A 4 15.17 -13.13 -16.10
C THR A 4 14.26 -12.51 -15.04
N LYS A 5 14.78 -12.31 -13.83
CA LYS A 5 14.01 -11.69 -12.74
C LYS A 5 13.61 -10.27 -13.10
N GLN A 6 12.38 -9.91 -12.75
CA GLN A 6 11.89 -8.55 -12.91
C GLN A 6 12.26 -7.71 -11.67
N ASN A 7 12.54 -6.43 -11.84
CA ASN A 7 12.64 -5.51 -10.71
C ASN A 7 11.26 -5.25 -10.12
N LEU A 8 11.09 -5.43 -8.82
CA LEU A 8 9.84 -5.21 -8.09
C LEU A 8 10.08 -4.28 -6.89
N VAL A 9 9.37 -3.16 -6.88
CA VAL A 9 9.37 -2.22 -5.75
C VAL A 9 8.10 -2.42 -4.93
N LEU A 10 8.24 -2.72 -3.63
CA LEU A 10 7.14 -2.96 -2.68
C LEU A 10 7.05 -1.80 -1.69
N ILE A 11 5.98 -1.01 -1.73
CA ILE A 11 5.86 0.20 -0.92
C ILE A 11 4.96 -0.05 0.30
N PRO A 12 5.49 0.12 1.54
CA PRO A 12 4.74 -0.08 2.78
C PRO A 12 3.62 0.95 3.01
N GLY A 13 2.65 0.57 3.87
CA GLY A 13 1.58 1.44 4.33
C GLY A 13 1.96 2.38 5.48
N LEU A 14 0.96 3.09 6.02
CA LEU A 14 1.11 4.13 7.06
C LEU A 14 1.85 3.64 8.31
N VAL A 15 1.38 2.56 8.91
CA VAL A 15 1.92 2.00 10.17
C VAL A 15 2.97 0.92 9.93
N CYS A 16 3.50 0.82 8.70
CA CYS A 16 4.29 -0.30 8.24
C CYS A 16 5.75 0.08 7.98
N ASP A 17 6.64 -0.84 8.32
CA ASP A 17 8.02 -0.90 7.85
C ASP A 17 8.16 -2.01 6.77
N ASP A 18 9.38 -2.37 6.40
CA ASP A 18 9.70 -3.42 5.43
C ASP A 18 9.13 -4.80 5.80
N GLN A 19 8.94 -5.05 7.10
CA GLN A 19 8.44 -6.34 7.61
C GLN A 19 7.01 -6.66 7.16
N VAL A 20 6.23 -5.67 6.75
CA VAL A 20 4.88 -5.89 6.20
C VAL A 20 4.93 -6.75 4.94
N TRP A 21 5.99 -6.63 4.15
CA TRP A 21 6.21 -7.34 2.89
C TRP A 21 7.05 -8.61 3.01
N ARG A 22 7.42 -9.05 4.23
CA ARG A 22 8.36 -10.17 4.47
C ARG A 22 7.99 -11.45 3.71
N HIS A 23 6.70 -11.82 3.72
CA HIS A 23 6.23 -13.03 3.04
C HIS A 23 6.34 -12.89 1.53
N GLN A 24 5.90 -11.76 0.97
CA GLN A 24 5.98 -11.49 -0.46
C GLN A 24 7.43 -11.41 -0.93
N ALA A 25 8.30 -10.78 -0.14
CA ALA A 25 9.74 -10.70 -0.44
C ALA A 25 10.40 -12.08 -0.47
N GLU A 26 10.05 -12.96 0.45
CA GLU A 26 10.56 -14.33 0.48
C GLU A 26 10.06 -15.13 -0.74
N PHE A 27 8.74 -15.18 -0.96
CA PHE A 27 8.11 -16.08 -1.92
C PHE A 27 7.99 -15.54 -3.35
N LEU A 28 8.44 -14.32 -3.64
CA LEU A 28 8.59 -13.77 -5.00
C LEU A 28 10.06 -13.65 -5.42
N SER A 29 11.01 -13.92 -4.53
CA SER A 29 12.45 -13.78 -4.79
C SER A 29 13.00 -14.69 -5.90
N ASP A 30 12.27 -15.73 -6.27
CA ASP A 30 12.62 -16.61 -7.39
C ASP A 30 12.35 -15.97 -8.76
N ILE A 31 11.38 -15.03 -8.85
CA ILE A 31 10.96 -14.37 -10.10
C ILE A 31 11.27 -12.86 -10.13
N ALA A 32 11.57 -12.24 -8.99
CA ALA A 32 11.81 -10.81 -8.90
C ALA A 32 13.05 -10.44 -8.07
N GLU A 33 13.71 -9.34 -8.47
CA GLU A 33 14.67 -8.61 -7.64
C GLU A 33 13.87 -7.55 -6.87
N ILE A 34 13.78 -7.72 -5.52
CA ILE A 34 12.85 -6.97 -4.70
C ILE A 34 13.55 -5.82 -3.99
N THR A 35 12.96 -4.63 -4.08
CA THR A 35 13.33 -3.43 -3.33
C THR A 35 12.16 -3.01 -2.45
N ILE A 36 12.38 -2.86 -1.13
CA ILE A 36 11.41 -2.31 -0.18
C ILE A 36 11.97 -0.98 0.35
N PRO A 37 11.56 0.17 -0.22
CA PRO A 37 12.11 1.46 0.19
C PRO A 37 11.60 1.90 1.55
N PRO A 38 12.41 2.58 2.36
CA PRO A 38 11.89 3.29 3.52
C PRO A 38 11.07 4.51 3.07
N VAL A 39 9.83 4.64 3.55
CA VAL A 39 8.91 5.75 3.20
C VAL A 39 8.85 6.72 4.38
N VAL A 40 9.87 7.59 4.52
CA VAL A 40 10.08 8.19 5.85
C VAL A 40 10.34 9.70 5.91
N LYS A 41 10.80 10.37 4.86
CA LYS A 41 11.34 11.73 4.99
C LYS A 41 10.35 12.83 4.61
N SER A 42 9.77 12.75 3.42
CA SER A 42 8.90 13.82 2.91
C SER A 42 7.55 13.89 3.63
N PRO A 43 7.01 15.10 3.88
CA PRO A 43 5.67 15.30 4.38
C PRO A 43 4.60 15.39 3.25
N THR A 44 4.94 15.03 2.02
CA THR A 44 4.03 15.02 0.87
C THR A 44 4.11 13.72 0.10
N ILE A 45 3.01 13.27 -0.50
CA ILE A 45 3.01 12.07 -1.37
C ILE A 45 3.92 12.29 -2.58
N PHE A 46 3.93 13.51 -3.13
CA PHE A 46 4.83 13.89 -4.23
C PHE A 46 6.31 13.64 -3.86
N GLY A 47 6.76 14.19 -2.74
CA GLY A 47 8.17 14.03 -2.32
C GLY A 47 8.50 12.61 -1.86
N LEU A 48 7.55 11.84 -1.30
CA LEU A 48 7.76 10.42 -1.01
C LEU A 48 7.96 9.63 -2.30
N ALA A 49 7.22 9.94 -3.36
CA ALA A 49 7.39 9.32 -4.67
C ALA A 49 8.77 9.65 -5.27
N GLU A 50 9.23 10.91 -5.19
CA GLU A 50 10.59 11.30 -5.60
C GLU A 50 11.67 10.52 -4.84
N GLU A 51 11.55 10.39 -3.52
CA GLU A 51 12.51 9.64 -2.68
C GLU A 51 12.60 8.17 -3.11
N VAL A 52 11.44 7.53 -3.38
CA VAL A 52 11.39 6.14 -3.82
C VAL A 52 11.93 5.99 -5.23
N LEU A 53 11.57 6.87 -6.17
CA LEU A 53 12.09 6.87 -7.54
C LEU A 53 13.61 7.02 -7.59
N ALA A 54 14.19 7.81 -6.69
CA ALA A 54 15.64 8.05 -6.65
C ALA A 54 16.47 6.78 -6.35
N ILE A 55 15.87 5.80 -5.66
CA ILE A 55 16.55 4.54 -5.30
C ILE A 55 16.01 3.32 -6.05
N SER A 56 14.97 3.53 -6.88
CA SER A 56 14.38 2.47 -7.69
C SER A 56 15.22 2.19 -8.94
N PRO A 57 15.19 0.94 -9.47
CA PRO A 57 15.81 0.61 -10.75
C PRO A 57 15.30 1.48 -11.91
N GLU A 58 16.00 1.43 -13.05
CA GLU A 58 15.61 2.19 -14.24
C GLU A 58 14.19 1.84 -14.71
N THR A 59 13.87 0.55 -14.75
CA THR A 59 12.54 0.02 -15.08
C THR A 59 12.13 -1.03 -14.05
N PHE A 60 10.88 -0.96 -13.57
CA PHE A 60 10.40 -1.86 -12.51
C PHE A 60 8.87 -2.00 -12.51
N ALA A 61 8.38 -3.08 -11.91
CA ALA A 61 7.00 -3.22 -11.44
C ALA A 61 6.88 -2.61 -10.04
N VAL A 62 5.77 -1.99 -9.71
CA VAL A 62 5.53 -1.41 -8.37
C VAL A 62 4.25 -1.94 -7.77
N ALA A 63 4.32 -2.38 -6.50
CA ALA A 63 3.16 -2.73 -5.70
C ALA A 63 3.10 -1.84 -4.45
N GLY A 64 1.98 -1.14 -4.26
CA GLY A 64 1.78 -0.24 -3.13
C GLY A 64 0.65 -0.72 -2.22
N PHE A 65 0.94 -0.87 -0.93
CA PHE A 65 -0.02 -1.24 0.10
C PHE A 65 -0.56 0.00 0.83
N SER A 66 -1.88 0.20 0.85
CA SER A 66 -2.54 1.28 1.59
C SER A 66 -1.96 2.66 1.22
N MET A 67 -1.33 3.40 2.13
CA MET A 67 -0.59 4.63 1.82
C MET A 67 0.45 4.41 0.71
N GLY A 68 1.09 3.26 0.66
CA GLY A 68 2.04 2.91 -0.40
C GLY A 68 1.42 2.90 -1.79
N GLY A 69 0.11 2.64 -1.90
CA GLY A 69 -0.65 2.77 -3.14
C GLY A 69 -0.71 4.22 -3.63
N TYR A 70 -0.88 5.19 -2.72
CA TYR A 70 -0.83 6.62 -3.08
C TYR A 70 0.55 7.01 -3.61
N VAL A 71 1.62 6.52 -2.97
CA VAL A 71 2.99 6.74 -3.43
C VAL A 71 3.22 6.09 -4.79
N ALA A 72 2.76 4.85 -5.00
CA ALA A 72 2.91 4.13 -6.27
C ALA A 72 2.19 4.84 -7.44
N MET A 73 0.97 5.34 -7.22
CA MET A 73 0.24 6.14 -8.21
C MET A 73 0.99 7.44 -8.52
N GLU A 74 1.54 8.11 -7.52
CA GLU A 74 2.31 9.34 -7.72
C GLU A 74 3.64 9.07 -8.43
N MET A 75 4.31 7.95 -8.16
CA MET A 75 5.50 7.53 -8.92
C MET A 75 5.17 7.33 -10.40
N TYR A 76 4.02 6.72 -10.71
CA TYR A 76 3.58 6.59 -12.11
C TYR A 76 3.28 7.96 -12.75
N ARG A 77 2.75 8.92 -11.99
CA ARG A 77 2.54 10.30 -12.48
C ARG A 77 3.85 10.99 -12.84
N GLN A 78 4.90 10.80 -12.03
CA GLN A 78 6.19 11.46 -12.18
C GLN A 78 7.10 10.79 -13.23
N ALA A 79 7.02 9.46 -13.37
CA ALA A 79 7.92 8.69 -14.24
C ALA A 79 7.20 7.47 -14.87
N PRO A 80 6.17 7.71 -15.71
CA PRO A 80 5.35 6.63 -16.26
C PRO A 80 6.17 5.64 -17.14
N GLU A 81 7.23 6.12 -17.79
CA GLU A 81 8.12 5.31 -18.63
C GLU A 81 8.98 4.30 -17.84
N ARG A 82 9.13 4.51 -16.54
CA ARG A 82 9.91 3.61 -15.67
C ARG A 82 9.09 2.48 -15.08
N ILE A 83 7.77 2.61 -15.03
CA ILE A 83 6.88 1.66 -14.37
C ILE A 83 6.23 0.74 -15.39
N SER A 84 6.58 -0.53 -15.33
CA SER A 84 6.08 -1.55 -16.27
C SER A 84 4.70 -2.11 -15.88
N ARG A 85 4.36 -2.14 -14.58
CA ARG A 85 3.11 -2.67 -14.01
C ARG A 85 2.82 -2.00 -12.68
N LEU A 86 1.53 -1.87 -12.32
CA LEU A 86 1.07 -1.24 -11.07
C LEU A 86 0.13 -2.17 -10.32
N ALA A 87 0.48 -2.56 -9.10
CA ALA A 87 -0.41 -3.28 -8.19
C ALA A 87 -0.80 -2.37 -7.01
N LEU A 88 -2.09 -2.23 -6.76
CA LEU A 88 -2.71 -1.37 -5.77
C LEU A 88 -3.45 -2.24 -4.76
N LEU A 89 -2.86 -2.40 -3.56
CA LEU A 89 -3.38 -3.27 -2.52
C LEU A 89 -4.00 -2.45 -1.39
N ASP A 90 -5.26 -2.75 -1.05
CA ASP A 90 -5.98 -2.15 0.10
C ASP A 90 -5.87 -0.61 0.11
N THR A 91 -6.13 0.03 -1.03
CA THR A 91 -5.93 1.45 -1.27
C THR A 91 -7.06 2.06 -2.11
N THR A 92 -7.00 3.34 -2.42
CA THR A 92 -7.99 4.03 -3.26
C THR A 92 -7.33 5.08 -4.15
N ALA A 93 -7.86 5.31 -5.34
CA ALA A 93 -7.45 6.42 -6.20
C ALA A 93 -8.13 7.76 -5.84
N ARG A 94 -9.16 7.73 -4.99
CA ARG A 94 -9.91 8.93 -4.57
C ARG A 94 -9.10 9.77 -3.59
N ASP A 95 -9.33 11.07 -3.57
CA ASP A 95 -8.89 11.96 -2.51
C ASP A 95 -9.63 11.68 -1.18
N ASP A 96 -9.24 12.39 -0.12
CA ASP A 96 -9.90 12.24 1.18
C ASP A 96 -11.30 12.86 1.17
N THR A 97 -12.28 12.10 1.65
CA THR A 97 -13.56 12.68 2.08
C THR A 97 -13.33 13.57 3.32
N LYS A 98 -14.26 14.50 3.58
CA LYS A 98 -14.20 15.33 4.80
C LYS A 98 -14.03 14.50 6.07
N VAL A 99 -14.73 13.36 6.17
CA VAL A 99 -14.65 12.44 7.31
C VAL A 99 -13.27 11.83 7.45
N LYS A 100 -12.68 11.35 6.34
CA LYS A 100 -11.30 10.82 6.33
C LYS A 100 -10.27 11.90 6.72
N ALA A 101 -10.41 13.12 6.18
CA ALA A 101 -9.54 14.26 6.50
C ALA A 101 -9.61 14.66 7.98
N GLU A 102 -10.81 14.75 8.56
CA GLU A 102 -11.00 15.05 9.98
C GLU A 102 -10.43 13.93 10.88
N ALA A 103 -10.60 12.66 10.50
CA ALA A 103 -10.02 11.54 11.24
C ALA A 103 -8.48 11.61 11.26
N ARG A 104 -7.84 12.01 10.14
CA ARG A 104 -6.38 12.21 10.09
C ARG A 104 -5.93 13.33 11.02
N ILE A 105 -6.64 14.46 11.03
CA ILE A 105 -6.33 15.59 11.95
C ILE A 105 -6.40 15.13 13.39
N LYS A 106 -7.45 14.39 13.77
CA LYS A 106 -7.60 13.85 15.14
C LYS A 106 -6.47 12.87 15.51
N ALA A 107 -6.06 12.01 14.58
CA ALA A 107 -4.97 11.07 14.81
C ALA A 107 -3.63 11.80 14.99
N ILE A 108 -3.34 12.84 14.18
CA ILE A 108 -2.17 13.70 14.32
C ILE A 108 -2.16 14.37 15.70
N ASP A 109 -3.27 15.06 16.07
CA ASP A 109 -3.39 15.76 17.35
C ASP A 109 -3.21 14.84 18.57
N ALA A 110 -3.80 13.63 18.52
CA ALA A 110 -3.62 12.63 19.57
C ALA A 110 -2.15 12.19 19.69
N CYS A 111 -1.47 11.94 18.56
CA CYS A 111 -0.06 11.54 18.56
C CYS A 111 0.87 12.67 19.08
N GLU A 112 0.60 13.92 18.70
CA GLU A 112 1.36 15.09 19.18
C GLU A 112 1.17 15.33 20.68
N LYS A 113 0.06 14.88 21.27
CA LYS A 113 -0.21 14.86 22.73
C LYS A 113 0.36 13.62 23.44
N GLY A 114 1.06 12.72 22.74
CA GLY A 114 1.70 11.55 23.32
C GLY A 114 0.86 10.28 23.35
N HIS A 115 -0.33 10.26 22.72
CA HIS A 115 -1.25 9.12 22.70
C HIS A 115 -1.06 8.19 21.50
N PHE A 116 0.18 8.06 20.99
CA PHE A 116 0.45 7.23 19.80
C PHE A 116 0.06 5.77 20.00
N SER A 117 0.36 5.19 21.17
CA SER A 117 0.07 3.78 21.45
C SER A 117 -1.43 3.49 21.42
N GLU A 118 -2.23 4.38 22.02
CA GLU A 118 -3.69 4.29 22.05
C GLU A 118 -4.29 4.44 20.65
N VAL A 119 -3.72 5.35 19.84
CA VAL A 119 -4.12 5.52 18.44
C VAL A 119 -3.89 4.21 17.67
N ILE A 120 -2.70 3.60 17.78
CA ILE A 120 -2.39 2.33 17.11
C ILE A 120 -3.30 1.21 17.60
N GLN A 121 -3.54 1.12 18.92
CA GLN A 121 -4.46 0.13 19.47
C GLN A 121 -5.88 0.29 18.93
N GLY A 122 -6.36 1.53 18.83
CA GLY A 122 -7.66 1.86 18.24
C GLY A 122 -7.78 1.57 16.75
N MET A 123 -6.66 1.47 16.02
CA MET A 123 -6.63 1.12 14.60
C MET A 123 -6.80 -0.39 14.34
N ILE A 124 -6.43 -1.26 15.28
CA ILE A 124 -6.46 -2.72 15.06
C ILE A 124 -7.82 -3.21 14.55
N PRO A 125 -8.98 -2.80 15.12
CA PRO A 125 -10.29 -3.26 14.63
C PRO A 125 -10.65 -2.86 13.20
N ILE A 126 -10.06 -1.79 12.67
CA ILE A 126 -10.29 -1.33 11.31
C ILE A 126 -9.22 -1.82 10.33
N LEU A 127 -8.06 -2.25 10.83
CA LEU A 127 -6.97 -2.81 10.03
C LEU A 127 -7.14 -4.30 9.77
N LEU A 128 -7.69 -5.07 10.73
CA LEU A 128 -7.76 -6.52 10.65
C LEU A 128 -9.20 -7.02 10.62
N HIS A 129 -9.43 -8.08 9.85
CA HIS A 129 -10.68 -8.84 9.92
C HIS A 129 -10.96 -9.29 11.37
N PRO A 130 -12.22 -9.30 11.85
CA PRO A 130 -12.54 -9.68 13.23
C PRO A 130 -11.90 -10.99 13.69
N ASP A 131 -11.90 -12.02 12.84
CA ASP A 131 -11.33 -13.33 13.14
C ASP A 131 -9.79 -13.34 13.23
N HIS A 132 -9.14 -12.28 12.74
CA HIS A 132 -7.70 -12.11 12.77
C HIS A 132 -7.22 -11.14 13.87
N GLN A 133 -8.13 -10.51 14.62
CA GLN A 133 -7.82 -9.59 15.72
C GLN A 133 -7.35 -10.37 16.97
N ARG A 134 -6.32 -11.17 16.81
CA ARG A 134 -5.73 -12.01 17.85
C ARG A 134 -4.22 -12.16 17.65
N GLU A 135 -3.54 -12.58 18.72
CA GLU A 135 -2.14 -12.96 18.63
C GLU A 135 -1.93 -14.16 17.70
N PRO A 136 -0.79 -14.20 16.97
CA PRO A 136 0.34 -13.26 17.07
C PRO A 136 0.22 -12.03 16.15
N LEU A 137 -0.85 -11.86 15.34
CA LEU A 137 -0.93 -10.85 14.31
C LEU A 137 -1.10 -9.43 14.88
N THR A 138 -1.93 -9.27 15.91
CA THR A 138 -2.11 -7.97 16.59
C THR A 138 -0.81 -7.45 17.18
N ASP A 139 -0.05 -8.31 17.88
CA ASP A 139 1.27 -7.98 18.43
C ASP A 139 2.26 -7.62 17.33
N PHE A 140 2.25 -8.34 16.21
CA PHE A 140 3.10 -8.04 15.07
C PHE A 140 2.84 -6.64 14.51
N VAL A 141 1.56 -6.28 14.29
CA VAL A 141 1.16 -4.95 13.77
C VAL A 141 1.54 -3.84 14.76
N GLN A 142 1.29 -4.04 16.05
CA GLN A 142 1.64 -3.06 17.09
C GLN A 142 3.15 -2.84 17.19
N LYS A 143 3.96 -3.91 17.18
CA LYS A 143 5.43 -3.82 17.19
C LYS A 143 5.97 -3.16 15.94
N MET A 144 5.39 -3.44 14.77
CA MET A 144 5.74 -2.80 13.51
C MET A 144 5.44 -1.29 13.56
N ALA A 145 4.25 -0.90 14.03
CA ALA A 145 3.90 0.50 14.22
C ALA A 145 4.81 1.21 15.24
N ALA A 146 5.20 0.53 16.32
CA ALA A 146 6.14 1.06 17.31
C ALA A 146 7.54 1.33 16.70
N ARG A 147 8.03 0.48 15.78
CA ARG A 147 9.28 0.73 15.04
C ARG A 147 9.18 1.91 14.09
N VAL A 148 8.03 2.11 13.44
CA VAL A 148 7.73 3.31 12.64
C VAL A 148 7.79 4.56 13.51
N GLY A 149 7.15 4.54 14.67
CA GLY A 149 7.15 5.60 15.67
C GLY A 149 6.21 6.76 15.34
N SER A 150 5.92 7.56 16.38
CA SER A 150 4.94 8.65 16.33
C SER A 150 5.32 9.73 15.32
N GLU A 151 6.58 10.15 15.27
CA GLU A 151 7.02 11.22 14.35
C GLU A 151 6.81 10.85 12.87
N ALA A 152 7.19 9.63 12.48
CA ALA A 152 7.00 9.15 11.11
C ALA A 152 5.50 8.97 10.81
N PHE A 153 4.71 8.48 11.76
CA PHE A 153 3.26 8.35 11.62
C PHE A 153 2.60 9.70 11.35
N VAL A 154 2.92 10.73 12.13
CA VAL A 154 2.39 12.09 11.94
C VAL A 154 2.81 12.65 10.57
N ARG A 155 4.07 12.50 10.20
CA ARG A 155 4.59 12.96 8.91
C ARG A 155 3.90 12.27 7.73
N ARG A 156 3.70 10.96 7.81
CA ARG A 156 2.97 10.18 6.79
C ARG A 156 1.49 10.58 6.69
N HIS A 157 0.83 10.88 7.81
CA HIS A 157 -0.53 11.44 7.80
C HIS A 157 -0.59 12.79 7.07
N ARG A 158 0.38 13.68 7.32
CA ARG A 158 0.50 14.95 6.59
C ARG A 158 0.74 14.72 5.11
N ALA A 159 1.58 13.76 4.76
CA ALA A 159 1.80 13.38 3.35
C ALA A 159 0.50 12.92 2.70
N MET A 160 -0.30 12.08 3.36
CA MET A 160 -1.57 11.62 2.82
C MET A 160 -2.59 12.74 2.60
N GLN A 161 -2.57 13.81 3.42
CA GLN A 161 -3.42 15.00 3.22
C GLN A 161 -3.07 15.79 1.95
N SER A 162 -1.84 15.65 1.44
CA SER A 162 -1.38 16.35 0.24
C SER A 162 -1.68 15.61 -1.07
N ARG A 163 -2.24 14.39 -1.00
CA ARG A 163 -2.49 13.59 -2.19
C ARG A 163 -3.59 14.18 -3.05
N GLN A 164 -3.46 13.96 -4.34
CA GLN A 164 -4.46 14.31 -5.34
C GLN A 164 -5.37 13.11 -5.64
N ASP A 165 -6.55 13.38 -6.17
CA ASP A 165 -7.35 12.35 -6.83
C ASP A 165 -6.56 11.78 -8.02
N SER A 166 -6.47 10.46 -8.09
CA SER A 166 -5.69 9.75 -9.10
C SER A 166 -6.56 8.93 -10.07
N ARG A 167 -7.89 9.13 -10.08
CA ARG A 167 -8.79 8.42 -11.01
C ARG A 167 -8.50 8.72 -12.46
N ASP A 168 -8.23 9.97 -12.81
CA ASP A 168 -7.83 10.36 -14.16
C ASP A 168 -6.48 9.77 -14.55
N LEU A 169 -5.55 9.68 -13.58
CA LEU A 169 -4.28 9.01 -13.80
C LEU A 169 -4.48 7.53 -14.13
N ILE A 170 -5.27 6.82 -13.33
CA ILE A 170 -5.57 5.40 -13.55
C ILE A 170 -6.23 5.18 -14.91
N SER A 171 -7.17 6.05 -15.32
CA SER A 171 -7.83 5.96 -16.62
C SER A 171 -6.89 6.18 -17.80
N SER A 172 -5.79 6.91 -17.60
CA SER A 172 -4.76 7.15 -18.60
C SER A 172 -3.65 6.09 -18.64
N CYS A 173 -3.63 5.15 -17.68
CA CYS A 173 -2.61 4.10 -17.62
C CYS A 173 -2.66 3.18 -18.83
N ASN A 174 -1.50 3.00 -19.49
CA ASN A 174 -1.31 2.05 -20.59
C ASN A 174 -0.49 0.82 -20.16
N ILE A 175 -0.43 0.54 -18.89
CA ILE A 175 0.24 -0.62 -18.27
C ILE A 175 -0.79 -1.47 -17.52
N PRO A 176 -0.49 -2.74 -17.22
CA PRO A 176 -1.33 -3.57 -16.36
C PRO A 176 -1.51 -2.96 -14.97
N VAL A 177 -2.77 -2.89 -14.50
CA VAL A 177 -3.14 -2.41 -13.17
C VAL A 177 -3.89 -3.51 -12.43
N SER A 178 -3.33 -4.00 -11.32
CA SER A 178 -3.98 -4.97 -10.45
C SER A 178 -4.48 -4.31 -9.18
N ALA A 179 -5.80 -4.27 -8.97
CA ALA A 179 -6.43 -3.82 -7.74
C ALA A 179 -6.75 -5.04 -6.86
N ILE A 180 -6.18 -5.10 -5.66
CA ILE A 180 -6.33 -6.23 -4.73
C ILE A 180 -6.84 -5.71 -3.40
N CYS A 181 -7.87 -6.35 -2.83
CA CYS A 181 -8.41 -5.95 -1.52
C CYS A 181 -8.97 -7.13 -0.73
N GLY A 182 -9.11 -6.92 0.58
CA GLY A 182 -9.89 -7.80 1.44
C GLY A 182 -11.39 -7.52 1.29
N ARG A 183 -12.23 -8.57 1.36
CA ARG A 183 -13.70 -8.44 1.31
C ARG A 183 -14.23 -7.55 2.41
N GLN A 184 -13.63 -7.60 3.59
CA GLN A 184 -14.05 -6.87 4.76
C GLN A 184 -13.10 -5.72 5.11
N ASP A 185 -12.40 -5.15 4.10
CA ASP A 185 -11.61 -3.95 4.30
C ASP A 185 -12.50 -2.77 4.73
N ALA A 186 -12.33 -2.31 5.96
CA ALA A 186 -13.09 -1.22 6.55
C ALA A 186 -12.57 0.18 6.19
N MET A 187 -11.42 0.27 5.52
CA MET A 187 -10.77 1.54 5.16
C MET A 187 -10.91 1.89 3.68
N CYS A 188 -10.77 0.87 2.81
CA CYS A 188 -10.84 1.00 1.36
C CYS A 188 -11.74 -0.11 0.81
N SER A 189 -12.95 0.25 0.38
CA SER A 189 -13.97 -0.72 0.03
C SER A 189 -13.65 -1.49 -1.27
N VAL A 190 -14.35 -2.61 -1.46
CA VAL A 190 -14.28 -3.38 -2.73
C VAL A 190 -14.68 -2.50 -3.91
N GLU A 191 -15.69 -1.64 -3.74
CA GLU A 191 -16.17 -0.73 -4.78
C GLU A 191 -15.11 0.31 -5.20
N GLU A 192 -14.26 0.77 -4.26
CA GLU A 192 -13.14 1.66 -4.59
C GLU A 192 -12.07 0.93 -5.41
N HIS A 193 -11.84 -0.36 -5.16
CA HIS A 193 -10.92 -1.20 -5.94
C HIS A 193 -11.50 -1.59 -7.31
N GLU A 194 -12.80 -1.89 -7.35
CA GLU A 194 -13.52 -2.12 -8.61
C GLU A 194 -13.49 -0.88 -9.51
N GLU A 195 -13.65 0.31 -8.93
CA GLU A 195 -13.51 1.58 -9.66
C GLU A 195 -12.12 1.69 -10.30
N MET A 196 -11.04 1.45 -9.54
CA MET A 196 -9.68 1.49 -10.09
C MET A 196 -9.46 0.47 -11.21
N ALA A 197 -9.94 -0.76 -11.03
CA ALA A 197 -9.84 -1.80 -12.04
C ALA A 197 -10.62 -1.47 -13.31
N ASN A 198 -11.82 -0.90 -13.17
CA ASN A 198 -12.67 -0.53 -14.31
C ASN A 198 -12.18 0.73 -15.04
N LEU A 199 -11.52 1.66 -14.36
CA LEU A 199 -10.91 2.84 -14.96
C LEU A 199 -9.68 2.48 -15.80
N ALA A 200 -8.88 1.53 -15.37
CA ALA A 200 -7.65 1.15 -16.06
C ALA A 200 -7.92 0.37 -17.34
N LYS A 201 -7.21 0.70 -18.41
CA LYS A 201 -7.33 0.01 -19.71
C LYS A 201 -7.03 -1.50 -19.61
N TYR A 202 -6.08 -1.87 -18.78
CA TYR A 202 -5.68 -3.26 -18.50
C TYR A 202 -5.83 -3.50 -16.99
N GLY A 203 -7.04 -3.22 -16.47
CA GLY A 203 -7.36 -3.33 -15.07
C GLY A 203 -7.87 -4.72 -14.68
N ARG A 204 -7.48 -5.18 -13.50
CA ARG A 204 -7.94 -6.45 -12.92
C ARG A 204 -8.28 -6.24 -11.45
N LEU A 205 -9.44 -6.73 -11.01
CA LEU A 205 -9.84 -6.77 -9.61
C LEU A 205 -9.61 -8.17 -9.04
N SER A 206 -9.05 -8.24 -7.85
CA SER A 206 -8.97 -9.46 -7.05
C SER A 206 -9.43 -9.18 -5.62
N VAL A 207 -10.43 -9.92 -5.15
CA VAL A 207 -10.97 -9.77 -3.80
C VAL A 207 -10.63 -11.02 -2.99
N ILE A 208 -9.98 -10.83 -1.84
CA ILE A 208 -9.59 -11.90 -0.93
C ILE A 208 -10.67 -12.03 0.15
N GLU A 209 -11.30 -13.19 0.24
CA GLU A 209 -12.37 -13.47 1.19
C GLU A 209 -11.85 -13.61 2.62
N GLU A 210 -12.70 -13.33 3.61
CA GLU A 210 -12.38 -13.41 5.05
C GLU A 210 -11.10 -12.62 5.37
N CYS A 211 -11.01 -11.40 4.88
CA CYS A 211 -9.80 -10.58 4.94
C CYS A 211 -10.17 -9.10 5.11
N GLY A 212 -9.49 -8.44 6.03
CA GLY A 212 -9.61 -6.99 6.28
C GLY A 212 -8.67 -6.17 5.41
N HIS A 213 -8.18 -5.06 5.98
CA HIS A 213 -7.32 -4.09 5.29
C HIS A 213 -5.87 -4.55 5.09
N MET A 214 -5.40 -5.57 5.81
CA MET A 214 -4.00 -5.99 5.73
C MET A 214 -3.86 -7.31 4.97
N THR A 215 -4.32 -7.35 3.70
CA THR A 215 -4.34 -8.58 2.88
C THR A 215 -3.00 -9.31 2.85
N ILE A 216 -1.90 -8.56 2.78
CA ILE A 216 -0.52 -9.09 2.71
C ILE A 216 -0.05 -9.74 4.02
N LEU A 217 -0.72 -9.48 5.14
CA LEU A 217 -0.47 -10.11 6.45
C LEU A 217 -1.55 -11.11 6.84
N GLU A 218 -2.82 -10.83 6.54
CA GLU A 218 -3.95 -11.66 6.93
C GLU A 218 -4.09 -12.92 6.07
N ARG A 219 -3.83 -12.77 4.77
CA ARG A 219 -3.89 -13.84 3.75
C ARG A 219 -2.64 -13.84 2.88
N PRO A 220 -1.43 -13.98 3.48
CA PRO A 220 -0.17 -13.75 2.78
C PRO A 220 0.02 -14.66 1.55
N GLN A 221 -0.43 -15.90 1.61
CA GLN A 221 -0.32 -16.85 0.49
C GLN A 221 -1.20 -16.41 -0.69
N ALA A 222 -2.44 -15.97 -0.43
CA ALA A 222 -3.35 -15.50 -1.46
C ALA A 222 -2.82 -14.21 -2.12
N ALA A 223 -2.41 -13.22 -1.32
CA ALA A 223 -1.83 -11.97 -1.81
C ALA A 223 -0.55 -12.23 -2.64
N THR A 224 0.30 -13.15 -2.19
CA THR A 224 1.53 -13.52 -2.91
C THR A 224 1.22 -14.23 -4.24
N ALA A 225 0.23 -15.12 -4.26
CA ALA A 225 -0.19 -15.81 -5.49
C ALA A 225 -0.73 -14.81 -6.54
N LEU A 226 -1.54 -13.84 -6.11
CA LEU A 226 -2.06 -12.78 -6.98
C LEU A 226 -0.94 -11.88 -7.52
N LEU A 227 0.01 -11.49 -6.69
CA LEU A 227 1.17 -10.70 -7.12
C LEU A 227 2.08 -11.50 -8.07
N ARG A 228 2.26 -12.79 -7.85
CA ARG A 228 3.01 -13.67 -8.76
C ARG A 228 2.33 -13.78 -10.12
N ASP A 229 1.01 -14.00 -10.14
CA ASP A 229 0.21 -14.06 -11.36
C ASP A 229 0.32 -12.75 -12.15
N TRP A 230 0.13 -11.61 -11.48
CA TRP A 230 0.28 -10.28 -12.05
C TRP A 230 1.69 -10.02 -12.62
N LEU A 231 2.75 -10.47 -11.95
CA LEU A 231 4.12 -10.30 -12.44
C LEU A 231 4.42 -11.12 -13.69
N ILE A 232 3.80 -12.30 -13.83
CA ILE A 232 4.15 -13.26 -14.90
C ILE A 232 3.25 -13.10 -16.13
N TYR A 233 1.95 -12.86 -15.92
CA TYR A 233 0.95 -13.04 -16.99
C TYR A 233 0.23 -11.76 -17.42
N ASP A 234 0.31 -10.66 -16.68
CA ASP A 234 -0.35 -9.39 -17.05
C ASP A 234 0.54 -8.46 -17.92
#